data_132aec014230c9b9f373273192de5963
#
_entry.id   132aec014230c9b9f373273192de5963
#
_cell.length_a   1.000
_cell.length_b   1.000
_cell.length_c   1.000
_cell.angle_alpha   90.00
_cell.angle_beta   90.00
_cell.angle_gamma   90.00
#
_symmetry.space_group_name_H-M   'P 1'
#
loop_
_entity.id
_entity.type
_entity.pdbx_description
1 polymer ?
#
loop_
_entity_poly.entity_id
_entity_poly.type
_entity_poly.pdbx_seq_one_letter_code
_entity_poly.pdbx_strand_id
1 'polypeptide(L)'
;EIIAVLDSLLNLQISQGKKTRYFESKFAKYINMPFASAVNSGSSANLIALAALMDLGRLKKGDEIIVPSTTFATVVSPIYQLGLVPVYVDVEYENLNIDTSKIENAISKKTKIIMPVHTLGFPAEMDTIKRIARKYNLLILEDCCEAHGAKYKNKYVGSLGDISTWSFFVAHNLTTGEGGMILSKNKNLHNSIKSIREFGRLINYKSRFSNSNKMKDFDSRYMFMKKGYNVRLTDIASAIGIEQLKKLNFIVNENKK
;
A
#
# COMPACT_ATOMS: atom_id res chain seq x y z
N GLU A 1 -19.76 13.00 -5.31
CA GLU A 1 -18.85 13.25 -4.19
C GLU A 1 -19.50 14.16 -3.14
N ILE A 2 -20.00 15.36 -3.51
CA ILE A 2 -20.55 16.36 -2.57
C ILE A 2 -21.62 15.74 -1.67
N ILE A 3 -22.63 15.08 -2.26
CA ILE A 3 -23.72 14.41 -1.50
C ILE A 3 -23.16 13.34 -0.53
N ALA A 4 -22.18 12.55 -0.97
CA ALA A 4 -21.58 11.51 -0.13
C ALA A 4 -20.78 12.08 1.06
N VAL A 5 -20.15 13.24 0.87
CA VAL A 5 -19.44 13.97 1.92
C VAL A 5 -20.44 14.59 2.90
N LEU A 6 -21.49 15.26 2.39
CA LEU A 6 -22.55 15.84 3.24
C LEU A 6 -23.23 14.76 4.10
N ASP A 7 -23.51 13.58 3.54
CA ASP A 7 -24.04 12.45 4.30
C ASP A 7 -23.09 12.04 5.44
N SER A 8 -21.77 12.02 5.20
CA SER A 8 -20.79 11.73 6.26
C SER A 8 -20.81 12.76 7.38
N LEU A 9 -20.91 14.05 7.02
CA LEU A 9 -20.94 15.16 7.99
C LEU A 9 -22.23 15.16 8.81
N LEU A 10 -23.38 15.01 8.16
CA LEU A 10 -24.69 15.00 8.82
C LEU A 10 -24.83 13.81 9.78
N ASN A 11 -24.21 12.67 9.47
CA ASN A 11 -24.21 11.49 10.32
C ASN A 11 -23.00 11.41 11.29
N LEU A 12 -22.23 12.48 11.44
CA LEU A 12 -21.04 12.58 12.28
C LEU A 12 -19.98 11.48 11.99
N GLN A 13 -19.93 10.98 10.76
CA GLN A 13 -18.97 9.98 10.29
C GLN A 13 -17.74 10.67 9.71
N ILE A 14 -16.98 11.36 10.55
CA ILE A 14 -15.85 12.19 10.12
C ILE A 14 -14.49 11.51 10.25
N SER A 15 -14.36 10.53 11.16
CA SER A 15 -13.14 9.75 11.35
C SER A 15 -13.21 8.43 10.59
N GLN A 16 -12.20 7.58 10.73
CA GLN A 16 -12.21 6.25 10.11
C GLN A 16 -13.37 5.39 10.61
N GLY A 17 -14.19 4.87 9.70
CA GLY A 17 -15.39 4.13 10.09
C GLY A 17 -15.92 3.18 9.01
N LYS A 18 -17.22 3.20 8.80
CA LYS A 18 -17.93 2.28 7.87
C LYS A 18 -17.59 2.55 6.41
N LYS A 19 -17.49 3.83 6.00
CA LYS A 19 -17.18 4.22 4.62
C LYS A 19 -15.76 3.83 4.25
N THR A 20 -14.81 3.99 5.16
CA THR A 20 -13.42 3.53 4.93
C THR A 20 -13.36 2.01 4.72
N ARG A 21 -14.02 1.22 5.56
CA ARG A 21 -14.07 -0.24 5.38
C ARG A 21 -14.74 -0.65 4.06
N TYR A 22 -15.78 0.05 3.67
CA TYR A 22 -16.45 -0.19 2.39
C TYR A 22 -15.56 0.15 1.20
N PHE A 23 -14.85 1.28 1.24
CA PHE A 23 -13.89 1.69 0.21
C PHE A 23 -12.75 0.67 0.10
N GLU A 24 -12.15 0.26 1.22
CA GLU A 24 -11.14 -0.81 1.28
C GLU A 24 -11.62 -2.07 0.54
N SER A 25 -12.82 -2.55 0.87
CA SER A 25 -13.40 -3.75 0.25
C SER A 25 -13.64 -3.59 -1.26
N LYS A 26 -14.15 -2.44 -1.69
CA LYS A 26 -14.42 -2.17 -3.11
C LYS A 26 -13.14 -2.02 -3.93
N PHE A 27 -12.14 -1.34 -3.38
CA PHE A 27 -10.85 -1.17 -4.04
C PHE A 27 -10.07 -2.50 -4.13
N ALA A 28 -10.07 -3.30 -3.05
CA ALA A 28 -9.53 -4.66 -3.06
C ALA A 28 -10.14 -5.51 -4.17
N LYS A 29 -11.49 -5.49 -4.28
CA LYS A 29 -12.20 -6.20 -5.34
C LYS A 29 -11.83 -5.71 -6.74
N TYR A 30 -11.73 -4.37 -6.93
CA TYR A 30 -11.38 -3.78 -8.21
C TYR A 30 -9.99 -4.23 -8.70
N ILE A 31 -8.99 -4.24 -7.82
CA ILE A 31 -7.63 -4.69 -8.13
C ILE A 31 -7.50 -6.23 -8.17
N ASN A 32 -8.51 -6.96 -7.68
CA ASN A 32 -8.46 -8.41 -7.49
C ASN A 32 -7.42 -8.85 -6.44
N MET A 33 -7.43 -8.17 -5.29
CA MET A 33 -6.60 -8.49 -4.13
C MET A 33 -7.47 -8.84 -2.92
N PRO A 34 -7.03 -9.76 -2.03
CA PRO A 34 -7.88 -10.21 -0.91
C PRO A 34 -8.00 -9.20 0.22
N PHE A 35 -6.99 -8.35 0.43
CA PHE A 35 -6.95 -7.43 1.56
C PHE A 35 -6.52 -6.03 1.14
N ALA A 36 -7.21 -5.01 1.67
CA ALA A 36 -6.86 -3.60 1.51
C ALA A 36 -6.92 -2.87 2.87
N SER A 37 -6.07 -1.88 3.04
CA SER A 37 -6.02 -1.01 4.21
C SER A 37 -5.77 0.43 3.79
N ALA A 38 -6.74 1.30 3.99
CA ALA A 38 -6.64 2.71 3.63
C ALA A 38 -5.78 3.49 4.63
N VAL A 39 -4.98 4.41 4.11
CA VAL A 39 -4.11 5.33 4.85
C VAL A 39 -4.26 6.74 4.30
N ASN A 40 -3.67 7.73 4.98
CA ASN A 40 -3.86 9.15 4.65
C ASN A 40 -3.04 9.67 3.45
N SER A 41 -2.14 8.87 2.89
CA SER A 41 -1.37 9.23 1.67
C SER A 41 -0.66 8.01 1.07
N GLY A 42 -0.21 8.12 -0.19
CA GLY A 42 0.67 7.13 -0.81
C GLY A 42 2.02 6.99 -0.09
N SER A 43 2.55 8.11 0.41
CA SER A 43 3.78 8.12 1.22
C SER A 43 3.63 7.29 2.48
N SER A 44 2.51 7.45 3.19
CA SER A 44 2.18 6.62 4.34
C SER A 44 1.94 5.16 3.95
N ALA A 45 1.41 4.91 2.75
CA ALA A 45 1.24 3.54 2.27
C ALA A 45 2.58 2.81 2.16
N ASN A 46 3.59 3.44 1.54
CA ASN A 46 4.94 2.90 1.46
C ASN A 46 5.57 2.68 2.84
N LEU A 47 5.47 3.68 3.73
CA LEU A 47 6.01 3.60 5.09
C LEU A 47 5.38 2.45 5.90
N ILE A 48 4.06 2.36 5.91
CA ILE A 48 3.34 1.36 6.70
C ILE A 48 3.51 -0.06 6.14
N ALA A 49 3.59 -0.21 4.81
CA ALA A 49 3.86 -1.51 4.20
C ALA A 49 5.22 -2.07 4.65
N LEU A 50 6.28 -1.25 4.59
CA LEU A 50 7.63 -1.63 5.03
C LEU A 50 7.69 -1.83 6.55
N ALA A 51 7.10 -0.94 7.36
CA ALA A 51 7.05 -1.08 8.81
C ALA A 51 6.33 -2.37 9.25
N ALA A 52 5.27 -2.76 8.54
CA ALA A 52 4.55 -4.01 8.83
C ALA A 52 5.37 -5.26 8.48
N LEU A 53 6.20 -5.21 7.44
CA LEU A 53 7.14 -6.29 7.13
C LEU A 53 8.23 -6.41 8.20
N MET A 54 8.71 -5.28 8.73
CA MET A 54 9.66 -5.30 9.86
C MET A 54 9.01 -5.87 11.13
N ASP A 55 7.79 -5.49 11.45
CA ASP A 55 7.04 -6.01 12.59
C ASP A 55 6.84 -7.53 12.52
N LEU A 56 6.70 -8.08 11.32
CA LEU A 56 6.60 -9.52 11.09
C LEU A 56 7.96 -10.25 11.00
N GLY A 57 9.07 -9.55 11.22
CA GLY A 57 10.41 -10.11 11.12
C GLY A 57 10.84 -10.47 9.69
N ARG A 58 10.15 -9.95 8.67
CA ARG A 58 10.50 -10.15 7.26
C ARG A 58 11.57 -9.18 6.77
N LEU A 59 11.72 -8.07 7.48
CA LEU A 59 12.74 -7.05 7.28
C LEU A 59 13.37 -6.66 8.62
N LYS A 60 14.63 -6.26 8.57
CA LYS A 60 15.38 -5.68 9.68
C LYS A 60 16.23 -4.51 9.19
N LYS A 61 16.68 -3.65 10.10
CA LYS A 61 17.59 -2.56 9.76
C LYS A 61 18.80 -3.07 8.99
N GLY A 62 19.19 -2.34 7.95
CA GLY A 62 20.28 -2.70 7.06
C GLY A 62 19.93 -3.68 5.93
N ASP A 63 18.69 -4.23 5.90
CA ASP A 63 18.22 -4.97 4.73
C ASP A 63 18.01 -4.02 3.54
N GLU A 64 18.22 -4.54 2.34
CA GLU A 64 18.23 -3.79 1.10
C GLU A 64 16.92 -3.94 0.33
N ILE A 65 16.50 -2.83 -0.28
CA ILE A 65 15.33 -2.74 -1.16
C ILE A 65 15.78 -2.18 -2.50
N ILE A 66 15.59 -2.95 -3.57
CA ILE A 66 15.88 -2.49 -4.93
C ILE A 66 14.76 -1.57 -5.39
N VAL A 67 15.14 -0.36 -5.85
CA VAL A 67 14.23 0.69 -6.34
C VAL A 67 14.76 1.28 -7.65
N PRO A 68 13.90 1.85 -8.52
CA PRO A 68 14.36 2.60 -9.68
C PRO A 68 15.13 3.86 -9.24
N SER A 69 16.19 4.23 -9.99
CA SER A 69 17.01 5.41 -9.71
C SER A 69 16.27 6.73 -9.94
N THR A 70 15.32 6.73 -10.86
CA THR A 70 14.42 7.84 -11.13
C THR A 70 13.05 7.49 -10.62
N THR A 71 12.62 8.13 -9.52
CA THR A 71 11.33 7.86 -8.88
C THR A 71 10.92 9.00 -7.97
N PHE A 72 9.67 8.97 -7.51
CA PHE A 72 9.18 9.95 -6.54
C PHE A 72 9.87 9.75 -5.16
N ALA A 73 10.19 10.86 -4.49
CA ALA A 73 10.95 10.84 -3.24
C ALA A 73 10.38 9.90 -2.17
N THR A 74 9.06 9.72 -2.12
CA THR A 74 8.39 8.90 -1.09
C THR A 74 8.38 7.39 -1.39
N VAL A 75 8.96 6.95 -2.50
CA VAL A 75 9.38 5.56 -2.69
C VAL A 75 10.61 5.27 -1.82
N VAL A 76 11.53 6.21 -1.71
CA VAL A 76 12.83 6.05 -1.06
C VAL A 76 12.84 6.51 0.41
N SER A 77 12.18 7.62 0.72
CA SER A 77 12.20 8.21 2.08
C SER A 77 11.79 7.21 3.18
N PRO A 78 10.74 6.36 3.04
CA PRO A 78 10.39 5.37 4.05
C PRO A 78 11.48 4.32 4.28
N ILE A 79 12.28 4.00 3.26
CA ILE A 79 13.39 3.05 3.37
C ILE A 79 14.42 3.59 4.36
N TYR A 80 14.84 4.85 4.17
CA TYR A 80 15.77 5.53 5.11
C TYR A 80 15.16 5.71 6.50
N GLN A 81 13.89 6.14 6.60
CA GLN A 81 13.21 6.36 7.88
C GLN A 81 13.16 5.11 8.76
N LEU A 82 13.11 3.94 8.14
CA LEU A 82 13.07 2.65 8.84
C LEU A 82 14.46 2.04 9.05
N GLY A 83 15.53 2.72 8.59
CA GLY A 83 16.90 2.22 8.69
C GLY A 83 17.19 1.05 7.72
N LEU A 84 16.42 0.96 6.64
CA LEU A 84 16.65 0.08 5.50
C LEU A 84 17.58 0.78 4.49
N VAL A 85 18.08 0.05 3.49
CA VAL A 85 19.02 0.56 2.51
C VAL A 85 18.39 0.49 1.11
N PRO A 86 18.20 1.63 0.42
CA PRO A 86 17.79 1.60 -0.98
C PRO A 86 18.98 1.21 -1.87
N VAL A 87 18.74 0.29 -2.79
CA VAL A 87 19.67 -0.09 -3.83
C VAL A 87 19.09 0.39 -5.16
N TYR A 88 19.74 1.38 -5.75
CA TYR A 88 19.25 2.02 -6.95
C TYR A 88 19.63 1.21 -8.19
N VAL A 89 18.65 0.93 -9.01
CA VAL A 89 18.82 0.35 -10.35
C VAL A 89 18.34 1.35 -11.37
N ASP A 90 19.08 1.51 -12.43
CA ASP A 90 18.77 2.43 -13.51
C ASP A 90 17.43 2.14 -14.16
N VAL A 91 16.89 3.08 -14.92
CA VAL A 91 15.58 2.97 -15.59
C VAL A 91 15.77 2.82 -17.11
N GLU A 92 14.78 2.23 -17.75
CA GLU A 92 14.68 2.20 -19.20
C GLU A 92 14.30 3.59 -19.72
N TYR A 93 14.97 4.04 -20.77
CA TYR A 93 14.77 5.38 -21.33
C TYR A 93 13.36 5.60 -21.89
N GLU A 94 12.78 4.55 -22.48
CA GLU A 94 11.50 4.65 -23.20
C GLU A 94 10.28 4.79 -22.26
N ASN A 95 10.35 4.25 -21.05
CA ASN A 95 9.17 4.15 -20.16
C ASN A 95 9.46 4.56 -18.71
N LEU A 96 10.71 4.89 -18.39
CA LEU A 96 11.19 5.29 -17.06
C LEU A 96 10.94 4.26 -15.95
N ASN A 97 10.61 3.03 -16.29
CA ASN A 97 10.52 1.94 -15.34
C ASN A 97 11.89 1.33 -15.06
N ILE A 98 12.00 0.61 -13.95
CA ILE A 98 13.24 -0.06 -13.58
C ILE A 98 13.76 -0.97 -14.71
N ASP A 99 15.02 -0.83 -15.08
CA ASP A 99 15.68 -1.69 -16.07
C ASP A 99 15.91 -3.09 -15.49
N THR A 100 15.04 -4.02 -15.89
CA THR A 100 15.03 -5.38 -15.35
C THR A 100 16.28 -6.16 -15.66
N SER A 101 17.05 -5.78 -16.71
CA SER A 101 18.33 -6.44 -17.08
C SER A 101 19.42 -6.16 -16.05
N LYS A 102 19.31 -5.08 -15.29
CA LYS A 102 20.29 -4.65 -14.28
C LYS A 102 19.97 -5.13 -12.86
N ILE A 103 18.74 -5.63 -12.62
CA ILE A 103 18.29 -6.02 -11.26
C ILE A 103 19.17 -7.13 -10.66
N GLU A 104 19.45 -8.19 -11.41
CA GLU A 104 20.22 -9.34 -10.88
C GLU A 104 21.60 -8.94 -10.39
N ASN A 105 22.26 -7.99 -11.05
CA ASN A 105 23.60 -7.48 -10.67
C ASN A 105 23.56 -6.63 -9.39
N ALA A 106 22.39 -6.10 -9.01
CA ALA A 106 22.20 -5.29 -7.82
C ALA A 106 21.83 -6.12 -6.58
N ILE A 107 21.59 -7.44 -6.74
CA ILE A 107 21.17 -8.31 -5.64
C ILE A 107 22.38 -8.70 -4.77
N SER A 108 22.23 -8.52 -3.47
CA SER A 108 23.14 -9.01 -2.44
C SER A 108 22.44 -9.97 -1.47
N LYS A 109 23.19 -10.53 -0.52
CA LYS A 109 22.62 -11.35 0.59
C LYS A 109 21.66 -10.55 1.50
N LYS A 110 21.75 -9.22 1.48
CA LYS A 110 20.89 -8.32 2.26
C LYS A 110 19.63 -7.92 1.53
N THR A 111 19.56 -8.09 0.23
CA THR A 111 18.38 -7.74 -0.57
C THR A 111 17.18 -8.58 -0.18
N LYS A 112 16.04 -7.94 0.08
CA LYS A 112 14.79 -8.58 0.53
C LYS A 112 13.60 -8.26 -0.34
N ILE A 113 13.60 -7.08 -0.99
CA ILE A 113 12.47 -6.59 -1.77
C ILE A 113 12.97 -6.04 -3.11
N ILE A 114 12.20 -6.29 -4.16
CA ILE A 114 12.19 -5.49 -5.38
C ILE A 114 10.94 -4.62 -5.31
N MET A 115 11.10 -3.30 -5.40
CA MET A 115 10.01 -2.33 -5.37
C MET A 115 9.92 -1.61 -6.72
N PRO A 116 9.28 -2.24 -7.74
CA PRO A 116 9.02 -1.56 -8.99
C PRO A 116 8.01 -0.44 -8.79
N VAL A 117 8.18 0.63 -9.55
CA VAL A 117 7.20 1.71 -9.72
C VAL A 117 6.57 1.56 -11.10
N HIS A 118 5.27 1.72 -11.21
CA HIS A 118 4.57 1.75 -12.50
C HIS A 118 4.44 3.21 -12.94
N THR A 119 5.56 3.74 -13.43
CA THR A 119 5.78 5.17 -13.69
C THR A 119 4.77 5.70 -14.70
N LEU A 120 4.06 6.79 -14.33
CA LEU A 120 3.06 7.47 -15.15
C LEU A 120 1.96 6.52 -15.71
N GLY A 121 1.74 5.39 -15.04
CA GLY A 121 0.76 4.39 -15.47
C GLY A 121 1.29 3.36 -16.48
N PHE A 122 2.56 3.41 -16.85
CA PHE A 122 3.19 2.36 -17.65
C PHE A 122 3.61 1.19 -16.75
N PRO A 123 3.09 -0.02 -16.98
CA PRO A 123 3.48 -1.17 -16.16
C PRO A 123 4.95 -1.53 -16.34
N ALA A 124 5.65 -1.77 -15.24
CA ALA A 124 6.98 -2.37 -15.26
C ALA A 124 6.93 -3.81 -15.82
N GLU A 125 8.07 -4.32 -16.29
CA GLU A 125 8.18 -5.68 -16.87
C GLU A 125 8.07 -6.76 -15.79
N MET A 126 6.83 -7.02 -15.35
CA MET A 126 6.52 -7.83 -14.17
C MET A 126 6.87 -9.32 -14.32
N ASP A 127 6.89 -9.88 -15.53
CA ASP A 127 7.24 -11.29 -15.68
C ASP A 127 8.73 -11.53 -15.36
N THR A 128 9.61 -10.65 -15.83
CA THR A 128 11.03 -10.68 -15.51
C THR A 128 11.26 -10.41 -14.01
N ILE A 129 10.61 -9.39 -13.44
CA ILE A 129 10.71 -9.08 -12.01
C ILE A 129 10.27 -10.29 -11.16
N LYS A 130 9.16 -10.94 -11.50
CA LYS A 130 8.66 -12.13 -10.80
C LYS A 130 9.60 -13.33 -10.93
N ARG A 131 10.22 -13.53 -12.10
CA ARG A 131 11.22 -14.57 -12.32
C ARG A 131 12.43 -14.35 -11.41
N ILE A 132 12.96 -13.13 -11.37
CA ILE A 132 14.09 -12.73 -10.50
C ILE A 132 13.71 -12.89 -9.03
N ALA A 133 12.58 -12.36 -8.60
CA ALA A 133 12.12 -12.45 -7.21
C ALA A 133 12.00 -13.90 -6.73
N ARG A 134 11.46 -14.80 -7.56
CA ARG A 134 11.40 -16.24 -7.26
C ARG A 134 12.80 -16.87 -7.14
N LYS A 135 13.70 -16.57 -8.09
CA LYS A 135 15.07 -17.11 -8.11
C LYS A 135 15.85 -16.77 -6.84
N TYR A 136 15.66 -15.55 -6.33
CA TYR A 136 16.39 -15.03 -5.17
C TYR A 136 15.56 -14.98 -3.88
N ASN A 137 14.34 -15.53 -3.88
CA ASN A 137 13.40 -15.53 -2.74
C ASN A 137 13.15 -14.13 -2.17
N LEU A 138 12.89 -13.15 -3.06
CA LEU A 138 12.61 -11.76 -2.74
C LEU A 138 11.09 -11.51 -2.76
N LEU A 139 10.63 -10.55 -1.95
CA LEU A 139 9.28 -10.02 -2.03
C LEU A 139 9.18 -8.97 -3.14
N ILE A 140 7.98 -8.80 -3.69
CA ILE A 140 7.66 -7.73 -4.63
C ILE A 140 6.67 -6.78 -3.97
N LEU A 141 7.06 -5.49 -3.83
CA LEU A 141 6.18 -4.41 -3.42
C LEU A 141 5.97 -3.49 -4.62
N GLU A 142 4.79 -3.54 -5.24
CA GLU A 142 4.45 -2.68 -6.38
C GLU A 142 4.05 -1.28 -5.89
N ASP A 143 4.78 -0.23 -6.30
CA ASP A 143 4.27 1.14 -6.17
C ASP A 143 3.39 1.48 -7.37
N CYS A 144 2.11 1.64 -7.11
CA CYS A 144 1.06 1.88 -8.09
C CYS A 144 0.44 3.28 -7.95
N CYS A 145 1.11 4.21 -7.28
CA CYS A 145 0.54 5.52 -6.96
C CYS A 145 0.05 6.28 -8.20
N GLU A 146 0.71 6.11 -9.34
CA GLU A 146 0.37 6.77 -10.62
C GLU A 146 -0.39 5.83 -11.60
N ALA A 147 -0.68 4.59 -11.20
CA ALA A 147 -1.05 3.52 -12.14
C ALA A 147 -2.50 3.02 -11.99
N HIS A 148 -3.42 3.89 -11.54
CA HIS A 148 -4.84 3.53 -11.42
C HIS A 148 -5.42 3.09 -12.76
N GLY A 149 -5.93 1.85 -12.81
CA GLY A 149 -6.51 1.27 -14.02
C GLY A 149 -5.51 0.68 -15.01
N ALA A 150 -4.20 0.82 -14.78
CA ALA A 150 -3.17 0.22 -15.61
C ALA A 150 -3.18 -1.31 -15.51
N LYS A 151 -2.85 -1.97 -16.64
CA LYS A 151 -2.83 -3.43 -16.72
C LYS A 151 -1.56 -3.92 -17.40
N TYR A 152 -0.98 -4.95 -16.83
CA TYR A 152 0.07 -5.76 -17.42
C TYR A 152 -0.53 -7.11 -17.85
N LYS A 153 -0.50 -7.42 -19.17
CA LYS A 153 -1.07 -8.66 -19.73
C LYS A 153 -2.47 -8.98 -19.19
N ASN A 154 -3.38 -8.00 -19.29
CA ASN A 154 -4.79 -8.07 -18.85
C ASN A 154 -5.03 -8.17 -17.32
N LYS A 155 -4.01 -8.16 -16.49
CA LYS A 155 -4.13 -8.11 -15.02
C LYS A 155 -3.82 -6.70 -14.52
N TYR A 156 -4.62 -6.21 -13.60
CA TYR A 156 -4.33 -4.92 -12.98
C TYR A 156 -2.96 -4.96 -12.29
N VAL A 157 -2.14 -3.92 -12.49
CA VAL A 157 -0.95 -3.70 -11.65
C VAL A 157 -1.37 -3.61 -10.19
N GLY A 158 -0.47 -3.91 -9.27
CA GLY A 158 -0.80 -4.00 -7.84
C GLY A 158 -1.43 -5.34 -7.43
N SER A 159 -1.77 -6.23 -8.39
CA SER A 159 -2.18 -7.61 -8.12
C SER A 159 -1.09 -8.64 -8.41
N LEU A 160 0.02 -8.20 -9.00
CA LEU A 160 1.05 -9.07 -9.56
C LEU A 160 2.11 -9.45 -8.53
N GLY A 161 2.48 -8.52 -7.63
CA GLY A 161 3.40 -8.72 -6.51
C GLY A 161 2.73 -9.29 -5.26
N ASP A 162 3.43 -9.20 -4.13
CA ASP A 162 2.97 -9.64 -2.80
C ASP A 162 2.17 -8.55 -2.09
N ILE A 163 2.58 -7.30 -2.31
CA ILE A 163 2.05 -6.08 -1.71
C ILE A 163 1.98 -5.02 -2.79
N SER A 164 1.02 -4.12 -2.69
CA SER A 164 1.00 -2.91 -3.50
C SER A 164 0.56 -1.69 -2.70
N THR A 165 1.08 -0.53 -3.10
CA THR A 165 0.79 0.76 -2.49
C THR A 165 0.20 1.71 -3.53
N TRP A 166 -0.72 2.56 -3.07
CA TRP A 166 -1.53 3.43 -3.92
C TRP A 166 -1.66 4.80 -3.27
N SER A 167 -1.74 5.84 -4.10
CA SER A 167 -2.00 7.20 -3.68
C SER A 167 -3.34 7.68 -4.26
N PHE A 168 -4.08 8.44 -3.47
CA PHE A 168 -5.30 9.12 -3.89
C PHE A 168 -5.14 10.64 -3.80
N PHE A 169 -3.92 11.12 -4.05
CA PHE A 169 -3.62 12.54 -4.19
C PHE A 169 -4.41 13.16 -5.33
N VAL A 170 -4.63 14.46 -5.29
CA VAL A 170 -5.50 15.17 -6.25
C VAL A 170 -5.07 15.03 -7.72
N ALA A 171 -3.78 14.83 -7.98
CA ALA A 171 -3.24 14.70 -9.34
C ALA A 171 -3.43 13.30 -9.96
N HIS A 172 -3.94 12.32 -9.22
CA HIS A 172 -4.09 10.95 -9.72
C HIS A 172 -5.47 10.70 -10.34
N ASN A 173 -5.59 9.66 -11.16
CA ASN A 173 -6.84 9.27 -11.84
C ASN A 173 -7.98 8.92 -10.87
N LEU A 174 -7.69 8.55 -9.62
CA LEU A 174 -8.63 8.40 -8.53
C LEU A 174 -8.14 9.24 -7.36
N THR A 175 -8.96 10.17 -6.89
CA THR A 175 -8.58 11.05 -5.78
C THR A 175 -9.56 11.02 -4.62
N THR A 176 -9.03 11.25 -3.42
CA THR A 176 -9.80 11.56 -2.20
C THR A 176 -9.40 12.92 -1.62
N GLY A 177 -8.73 13.76 -2.43
CA GLY A 177 -7.99 14.94 -2.01
C GLY A 177 -6.61 14.53 -1.50
N GLU A 178 -6.58 13.92 -0.34
CA GLU A 178 -5.44 13.19 0.23
C GLU A 178 -5.85 11.78 0.60
N GLY A 179 -5.00 10.78 0.37
CA GLY A 179 -5.28 9.40 0.70
C GLY A 179 -4.29 8.41 0.11
N GLY A 180 -4.38 7.18 0.57
CA GLY A 180 -3.62 6.06 0.04
C GLY A 180 -4.24 4.72 0.43
N MET A 181 -3.71 3.65 -0.15
CA MET A 181 -4.14 2.28 0.12
C MET A 181 -2.95 1.34 0.09
N ILE A 182 -2.99 0.33 0.93
CA ILE A 182 -2.06 -0.79 0.89
C ILE A 182 -2.86 -2.05 0.64
N LEU A 183 -2.50 -2.81 -0.39
CA LEU A 183 -3.07 -4.12 -0.64
C LEU A 183 -2.05 -5.21 -0.35
N SER A 184 -2.52 -6.35 0.14
CA SER A 184 -1.65 -7.50 0.40
C SER A 184 -2.37 -8.81 0.17
N LYS A 185 -1.61 -9.86 -0.16
CA LYS A 185 -2.11 -11.24 -0.28
C LYS A 185 -2.13 -11.97 1.08
N ASN A 186 -1.40 -11.46 2.06
CA ASN A 186 -1.17 -12.12 3.33
C ASN A 186 -2.01 -11.52 4.46
N LYS A 187 -2.84 -12.35 5.12
CA LYS A 187 -3.71 -11.93 6.22
C LYS A 187 -2.96 -11.40 7.44
N ASN A 188 -1.81 -12.00 7.78
CA ASN A 188 -1.01 -11.55 8.92
C ASN A 188 -0.40 -10.17 8.66
N LEU A 189 0.07 -9.94 7.43
CA LEU A 189 0.56 -8.64 7.00
C LEU A 189 -0.55 -7.59 7.02
N HIS A 190 -1.74 -7.90 6.50
CA HIS A 190 -2.91 -7.02 6.57
C HIS A 190 -3.24 -6.64 8.02
N ASN A 191 -3.24 -7.60 8.95
CA ASN A 191 -3.48 -7.33 10.36
C ASN A 191 -2.40 -6.45 10.98
N SER A 192 -1.12 -6.66 10.62
CA SER A 192 -0.02 -5.81 11.06
C SER A 192 -0.16 -4.38 10.52
N ILE A 193 -0.46 -4.21 9.23
CA ILE A 193 -0.74 -2.92 8.60
C ILE A 193 -1.85 -2.18 9.35
N LYS A 194 -2.99 -2.83 9.62
CA LYS A 194 -4.11 -2.23 10.37
C LYS A 194 -3.73 -1.78 11.76
N SER A 195 -2.93 -2.57 12.46
CA SER A 195 -2.42 -2.22 13.79
C SER A 195 -1.51 -1.00 13.73
N ILE A 196 -0.50 -1.02 12.86
CA ILE A 196 0.56 -0.01 12.77
C ILE A 196 0.02 1.33 12.28
N ARG A 197 -0.94 1.35 11.32
CA ARG A 197 -1.58 2.61 10.86
C ARG A 197 -2.38 3.31 11.95
N GLU A 198 -2.76 2.57 13.01
CA GLU A 198 -3.58 3.03 14.14
C GLU A 198 -2.85 2.83 15.48
N PHE A 199 -1.76 3.56 15.68
CA PHE A 199 -0.98 3.63 16.92
C PHE A 199 -0.33 2.31 17.37
N GLY A 200 -0.36 1.23 16.60
CA GLY A 200 0.05 -0.10 17.05
C GLY A 200 -0.99 -0.81 17.92
N ARG A 201 -2.26 -0.41 17.80
CA ARG A 201 -3.38 -0.96 18.58
C ARG A 201 -3.57 -2.44 18.31
N LEU A 202 -3.92 -3.18 19.35
CA LEU A 202 -4.24 -4.60 19.25
C LEU A 202 -5.50 -4.83 18.40
N ILE A 203 -5.34 -5.57 17.30
CA ILE A 203 -6.44 -6.00 16.45
C ILE A 203 -6.88 -7.41 16.88
N ASN A 204 -8.19 -7.65 16.90
CA ASN A 204 -8.82 -8.94 17.27
C ASN A 204 -8.55 -9.36 18.73
N TYR A 205 -8.71 -8.41 19.68
CA TYR A 205 -8.61 -8.67 21.13
C TYR A 205 -9.35 -9.93 21.56
N LYS A 206 -10.60 -10.11 21.13
CA LYS A 206 -11.46 -11.25 21.55
C LYS A 206 -10.86 -12.61 21.24
N SER A 207 -10.09 -12.76 20.17
CA SER A 207 -9.50 -14.05 19.78
C SER A 207 -8.18 -14.37 20.51
N ARG A 208 -7.46 -13.33 20.98
CA ARG A 208 -6.12 -13.50 21.55
C ARG A 208 -6.13 -13.65 23.06
N PHE A 209 -7.15 -13.12 23.74
CA PHE A 209 -7.22 -13.08 25.20
C PHE A 209 -8.56 -13.61 25.77
N SER A 210 -9.36 -14.29 24.95
CA SER A 210 -10.68 -14.82 25.36
C SER A 210 -10.61 -15.73 26.59
N ASN A 211 -9.46 -16.35 26.84
CA ASN A 211 -9.25 -17.30 27.96
C ASN A 211 -8.43 -16.73 29.13
N SER A 212 -8.08 -15.44 29.11
CA SER A 212 -7.28 -14.82 30.17
C SER A 212 -8.16 -14.01 31.11
N ASN A 213 -8.45 -14.54 32.30
CA ASN A 213 -9.18 -13.83 33.36
C ASN A 213 -8.49 -12.51 33.80
N LYS A 214 -7.15 -12.41 33.60
CA LYS A 214 -6.35 -11.22 34.01
C LYS A 214 -6.56 -9.98 33.15
N MET A 215 -7.21 -10.08 32.00
CA MET A 215 -7.37 -8.95 31.05
C MET A 215 -8.83 -8.57 30.78
N LYS A 216 -9.79 -9.12 31.55
CA LYS A 216 -11.21 -8.80 31.37
C LYS A 216 -11.56 -7.34 31.65
N ASP A 217 -10.77 -6.69 32.51
CA ASP A 217 -11.02 -5.33 32.98
C ASP A 217 -10.31 -4.26 32.13
N PHE A 218 -9.51 -4.66 31.13
CA PHE A 218 -8.83 -3.73 30.25
C PHE A 218 -9.66 -3.39 29.01
N ASP A 219 -9.84 -2.10 28.77
CA ASP A 219 -10.44 -1.61 27.54
C ASP A 219 -9.48 -1.86 26.35
N SER A 220 -9.87 -2.75 25.44
CA SER A 220 -9.08 -3.12 24.25
C SER A 220 -8.73 -1.93 23.36
N ARG A 221 -9.46 -0.81 23.46
CA ARG A 221 -9.19 0.43 22.73
C ARG A 221 -7.86 1.08 23.12
N TYR A 222 -7.37 0.81 24.34
CA TYR A 222 -6.11 1.35 24.87
C TYR A 222 -4.97 0.34 24.93
N MET A 223 -5.11 -0.79 24.22
CA MET A 223 -4.05 -1.80 24.16
C MET A 223 -3.18 -1.59 22.92
N PHE A 224 -1.97 -1.12 23.15
CA PHE A 224 -0.98 -0.87 22.08
C PHE A 224 0.15 -1.89 22.21
N MET A 225 0.30 -2.76 21.22
CA MET A 225 1.24 -3.89 21.23
C MET A 225 2.43 -3.70 20.31
N LYS A 226 2.43 -2.63 19.52
CA LYS A 226 3.41 -2.36 18.47
C LYS A 226 3.73 -0.87 18.42
N LYS A 227 4.88 -0.55 17.85
CA LYS A 227 5.14 0.84 17.41
C LYS A 227 4.23 1.14 16.24
N GLY A 228 3.46 2.20 16.33
CA GLY A 228 2.50 2.56 15.30
C GLY A 228 2.46 4.04 15.00
N TYR A 229 1.67 4.38 13.99
CA TYR A 229 1.51 5.74 13.47
C TYR A 229 0.03 6.14 13.53
N ASN A 230 -0.25 7.42 13.37
CA ASN A 230 -1.60 7.93 13.16
C ASN A 230 -1.77 8.35 11.70
N VAL A 231 -2.06 7.41 10.83
CA VAL A 231 -2.12 7.64 9.37
C VAL A 231 -3.40 7.07 8.75
N ARG A 232 -4.50 7.11 9.50
CA ARG A 232 -5.81 6.60 9.05
C ARG A 232 -6.41 7.51 7.98
N LEU A 233 -7.09 6.92 7.01
CA LEU A 233 -7.99 7.65 6.12
C LEU A 233 -9.32 7.93 6.83
N THR A 234 -9.91 9.09 6.59
CA THR A 234 -11.20 9.48 7.16
C THR A 234 -12.37 8.92 6.36
N ASP A 235 -13.56 8.82 6.99
CA ASP A 235 -14.78 8.44 6.26
C ASP A 235 -15.21 9.52 5.24
N ILE A 236 -14.88 10.79 5.49
CA ILE A 236 -15.10 11.88 4.53
C ILE A 236 -14.31 11.63 3.24
N ALA A 237 -13.01 11.42 3.34
CA ALA A 237 -12.15 11.11 2.19
C ALA A 237 -12.56 9.79 1.51
N SER A 238 -12.91 8.78 2.31
CA SER A 238 -13.40 7.50 1.80
C SER A 238 -14.71 7.62 1.04
N ALA A 239 -15.61 8.54 1.45
CA ALA A 239 -16.85 8.82 0.73
C ALA A 239 -16.58 9.35 -0.68
N ILE A 240 -15.59 10.24 -0.83
CA ILE A 240 -15.12 10.69 -2.14
C ILE A 240 -14.57 9.51 -2.94
N GLY A 241 -13.69 8.72 -2.34
CA GLY A 241 -13.04 7.57 -3.00
C GLY A 241 -14.03 6.52 -3.51
N ILE A 242 -15.13 6.28 -2.80
CA ILE A 242 -16.21 5.38 -3.23
C ILE A 242 -16.84 5.87 -4.53
N GLU A 243 -17.15 7.16 -4.62
CA GLU A 243 -17.77 7.75 -5.82
C GLU A 243 -16.76 7.85 -6.99
N GLN A 244 -15.51 8.19 -6.70
CA GLN A 244 -14.43 8.22 -7.69
C GLN A 244 -14.16 6.82 -8.27
N LEU A 245 -14.16 5.78 -7.45
CA LEU A 245 -13.96 4.41 -7.91
C LEU A 245 -15.02 3.95 -8.92
N LYS A 246 -16.27 4.42 -8.80
CA LYS A 246 -17.33 4.14 -9.77
C LYS A 246 -17.03 4.74 -11.15
N LYS A 247 -16.32 5.86 -11.19
CA LYS A 247 -15.97 6.60 -12.41
C LYS A 247 -14.59 6.23 -12.98
N LEU A 248 -13.78 5.47 -12.25
CA LEU A 248 -12.37 5.25 -12.58
C LEU A 248 -12.16 4.71 -14.00
N ASN A 249 -12.95 3.73 -14.43
CA ASN A 249 -12.83 3.18 -15.79
C ASN A 249 -13.13 4.24 -16.87
N PHE A 250 -14.10 5.12 -16.63
CA PHE A 250 -14.39 6.22 -17.54
C PHE A 250 -13.20 7.20 -17.60
N ILE A 251 -12.68 7.64 -16.44
CA ILE A 251 -11.55 8.57 -16.35
C ILE A 251 -10.31 8.01 -17.06
N VAL A 252 -9.97 6.74 -16.81
CA VAL A 252 -8.82 6.07 -17.43
C VAL A 252 -8.97 5.98 -18.95
N ASN A 253 -10.19 5.76 -19.45
CA ASN A 253 -10.43 5.68 -20.90
C ASN A 253 -10.36 7.07 -21.57
N GLU A 254 -10.82 8.12 -20.89
CA GLU A 254 -10.67 9.49 -21.41
C GLU A 254 -9.19 9.92 -21.46
N ASN A 255 -8.39 9.58 -20.46
CA ASN A 255 -6.97 9.93 -20.42
C ASN A 255 -6.09 9.14 -21.41
N LYS A 256 -6.63 8.12 -22.08
CA LYS A 256 -5.95 7.38 -23.15
C LYS A 256 -6.16 7.95 -24.53
N LYS A 257 -7.07 8.91 -24.67
CA LYS A 257 -7.34 9.62 -25.94
C LYS A 257 -6.36 10.73 -26.16
#